data_aac9f1b5fd7488ed56cb13946394fc6c
#
_entry.id   aac9f1b5fd7488ed56cb13946394fc6c
#
_cell.length_a   1.000
_cell.length_b   1.000
_cell.length_c   1.000
_cell.angle_alpha   90.00
_cell.angle_beta   90.00
_cell.angle_gamma   90.00
#
_symmetry.space_group_name_H-M   'P 1'
#
loop_
_entity.id
_entity.type
_entity.pdbx_description
1 polymer ?
#
loop_
_entity_poly.entity_id
_entity_poly.type
_entity_poly.pdbx_seq_one_letter_code
_entity_poly.pdbx_strand_id
1 'polypeptide(L)'
;GSEMCIRDSMTGHLGCLTMNPADGRVYGSLEYKDDAIGKGIRRTLDAGQVAPEDEKDQTGFYVAIFDVDRITRPDMDAEKDRVMTTVYIREAVDDYFATAENGGRTVEHRFGCSGIDGVTFAPRFGTKEGGDYLYVAYGVYGDTLRTDNDYQVLLAYDTKDWKRFEQPLSQGSLHKSGPAAPDHKYFVRTGNTSWGIQNLAYDPASGNCYAAVYKGKKLQYPNYSLFVIDGGKPARKELLQGFDTPTEGEVLSLVPAGKSADGIYGWDFKWGTTGLCPLGGGYFYISQNARSKETKQQSSTVRLYRWTGDADAPFQLVE
;
A
#
# COMPACT_ATOMS: atom_id res chain seq x y z
N GLY A 1 19.64 4.18 12.26
CA GLY A 1 18.93 5.03 11.34
C GLY A 1 19.52 4.89 9.97
N SER A 2 18.73 4.48 9.00
CA SER A 2 19.14 4.59 7.62
C SER A 2 19.27 6.08 7.31
N GLU A 3 20.44 6.52 6.90
CA GLU A 3 20.58 7.83 6.28
C GLU A 3 19.74 7.80 5.00
N MET A 4 18.64 8.54 5.00
CA MET A 4 17.88 8.73 3.78
C MET A 4 18.68 9.60 2.83
N CYS A 5 18.88 9.16 1.60
CA CYS A 5 19.53 9.96 0.57
C CYS A 5 18.74 11.22 0.20
N ILE A 6 17.48 11.31 0.61
CA ILE A 6 16.59 12.44 0.37
C ILE A 6 15.96 12.82 1.70
N ARG A 7 15.98 14.12 2.03
CA ARG A 7 15.14 14.67 3.10
C ARG A 7 13.78 15.01 2.50
N ASP A 8 12.76 14.47 3.11
CA ASP A 8 11.39 14.73 2.73
C ASP A 8 10.98 16.14 3.16
N SER A 9 10.26 16.81 2.31
CA SER A 9 9.64 18.11 2.61
C SER A 9 8.39 17.97 3.49
N MET A 10 7.97 16.75 3.77
CA MET A 10 6.84 16.43 4.62
C MET A 10 7.25 15.35 5.63
N THR A 11 6.93 15.55 6.91
CA THR A 11 7.09 14.54 7.97
C THR A 11 6.00 13.47 7.82
N GLY A 12 6.11 12.64 6.79
CA GLY A 12 5.15 11.62 6.44
C GLY A 12 5.72 10.21 6.49
N HIS A 13 4.92 9.27 6.07
CA HIS A 13 5.29 7.87 5.92
C HIS A 13 5.38 7.53 4.43
N LEU A 14 6.60 7.21 3.97
CA LEU A 14 6.82 6.62 2.66
C LEU A 14 6.71 5.09 2.83
N GLY A 15 5.65 4.52 2.27
CA GLY A 15 5.32 3.10 2.42
C GLY A 15 6.02 2.24 1.36
N CYS A 16 5.28 1.78 0.37
CA CYS A 16 5.76 0.91 -0.70
C CYS A 16 6.32 1.73 -1.87
N LEU A 17 7.27 1.14 -2.60
CA LEU A 17 7.88 1.72 -3.81
C LEU A 17 7.72 0.77 -5.00
N THR A 18 7.50 1.34 -6.17
CA THR A 18 7.46 0.60 -7.45
C THR A 18 8.07 1.45 -8.56
N MET A 19 8.64 0.80 -9.59
CA MET A 19 9.16 1.48 -10.76
C MET A 19 8.10 1.46 -11.87
N ASN A 20 7.87 2.61 -12.49
CA ASN A 20 7.03 2.69 -13.69
C ASN A 20 7.82 2.21 -14.91
N PRO A 21 7.43 1.11 -15.57
CA PRO A 21 8.16 0.62 -16.73
C PRO A 21 8.08 1.55 -17.95
N ALA A 22 7.11 2.45 -17.99
CA ALA A 22 6.91 3.36 -19.12
C ALA A 22 7.84 4.59 -19.08
N ASP A 23 8.19 5.10 -17.88
CA ASP A 23 9.02 6.29 -17.73
C ASP A 23 10.30 6.11 -16.92
N GLY A 24 10.50 4.91 -16.33
CA GLY A 24 11.69 4.57 -15.55
C GLY A 24 11.78 5.25 -14.18
N ARG A 25 10.76 6.03 -13.78
CA ARG A 25 10.72 6.70 -12.48
C ARG A 25 10.18 5.79 -11.39
N VAL A 26 10.54 6.06 -10.15
CA VAL A 26 10.04 5.35 -8.97
C VAL A 26 8.85 6.10 -8.39
N TYR A 27 7.79 5.37 -8.14
CA TYR A 27 6.54 5.82 -7.54
C TYR A 27 6.38 5.20 -6.17
N GLY A 28 5.97 5.99 -5.17
CA GLY A 28 5.79 5.51 -3.81
C GLY A 28 4.58 6.11 -3.12
N SER A 29 3.95 5.34 -2.25
CA SER A 29 2.90 5.86 -1.37
C SER A 29 3.50 6.76 -0.32
N LEU A 30 3.02 7.98 -0.22
CA LEU A 30 3.44 8.96 0.77
C LEU A 30 2.21 9.48 1.51
N GLU A 31 2.17 9.29 2.82
CA GLU A 31 1.04 9.70 3.62
C GLU A 31 1.43 10.55 4.82
N TYR A 32 0.59 11.52 5.11
CA TYR A 32 0.59 12.26 6.35
C TYR A 32 -0.81 12.17 6.97
N LYS A 33 -0.89 11.75 8.22
CA LYS A 33 -2.17 11.64 8.94
C LYS A 33 -2.00 11.91 10.43
N ASP A 34 -3.08 12.40 11.05
CA ASP A 34 -3.10 12.75 12.48
C ASP A 34 -3.62 11.60 13.36
N ASP A 35 -3.34 10.35 12.99
CA ASP A 35 -3.63 9.19 13.83
C ASP A 35 -2.49 8.87 14.79
N ALA A 36 -2.67 7.79 15.59
CA ALA A 36 -1.65 7.34 16.55
C ALA A 36 -0.31 6.96 15.89
N ILE A 37 -0.36 6.51 14.62
CA ILE A 37 0.84 6.13 13.86
C ILE A 37 1.55 7.38 13.36
N GLY A 38 0.84 8.31 12.73
CA GLY A 38 1.39 9.58 12.31
C GLY A 38 2.02 10.35 13.49
N LYS A 39 1.33 10.37 14.64
CA LYS A 39 1.88 10.91 15.89
C LYS A 39 3.11 10.17 16.38
N GLY A 40 3.16 8.84 16.23
CA GLY A 40 4.30 8.01 16.58
C GLY A 40 5.51 8.29 15.69
N ILE A 41 5.32 8.43 14.39
CA ILE A 41 6.38 8.78 13.41
C ILE A 41 6.94 10.15 13.74
N ARG A 42 6.11 11.17 13.94
CA ARG A 42 6.54 12.52 14.33
C ARG A 42 7.40 12.52 15.58
N ARG A 43 6.98 11.85 16.66
CA ARG A 43 7.75 11.75 17.90
C ARG A 43 9.13 11.12 17.71
N THR A 44 9.27 10.25 16.74
CA THR A 44 10.55 9.56 16.46
C THR A 44 11.48 10.44 15.63
N LEU A 45 10.94 11.28 14.76
CA LEU A 45 11.70 12.20 13.93
C LEU A 45 12.07 13.49 14.67
N ASP A 46 11.23 13.89 15.64
CA ASP A 46 11.20 15.25 16.20
C ASP A 46 11.88 15.42 17.55
N ALA A 47 12.89 14.71 17.88
CA ALA A 47 13.69 15.11 19.02
C ALA A 47 14.26 16.58 18.91
N GLY A 48 13.90 17.31 17.86
CA GLY A 48 14.34 18.68 17.63
C GLY A 48 13.51 19.59 16.71
N GLN A 49 12.41 19.10 16.11
CA GLN A 49 11.67 19.88 15.10
C GLN A 49 10.15 19.65 15.16
N VAL A 50 9.54 19.83 16.33
CA VAL A 50 8.08 19.71 16.44
C VAL A 50 7.41 20.91 15.79
N ALA A 51 6.55 20.65 14.80
CA ALA A 51 5.67 21.66 14.27
C ALA A 51 4.51 21.96 15.23
N PRO A 52 3.98 23.19 15.20
CA PRO A 52 2.98 23.68 16.14
C PRO A 52 1.64 22.93 16.06
N GLU A 53 0.76 23.18 17.06
CA GLU A 53 -0.58 22.60 17.19
C GLU A 53 -1.54 22.86 16.01
N ASP A 54 -1.16 23.69 15.05
CA ASP A 54 -1.96 24.06 13.88
C ASP A 54 -1.98 23.00 12.75
N GLU A 55 -1.30 21.86 12.90
CA GLU A 55 -1.19 20.80 11.88
C GLU A 55 -2.37 19.82 11.85
N LYS A 56 -3.39 20.00 12.66
CA LYS A 56 -4.51 19.06 12.78
C LYS A 56 -5.29 18.82 11.49
N ASP A 57 -5.22 19.73 10.53
CA ASP A 57 -5.99 19.67 9.28
C ASP A 57 -5.16 19.29 8.06
N GLN A 58 -3.93 18.77 8.24
CA GLN A 58 -3.00 18.53 7.15
C GLN A 58 -2.93 17.07 6.67
N THR A 59 -3.94 16.26 6.95
CA THR A 59 -3.99 14.89 6.43
C THR A 59 -4.04 14.91 4.91
N GLY A 60 -3.10 14.18 4.28
CA GLY A 60 -3.00 14.06 2.85
C GLY A 60 -2.35 12.75 2.44
N PHE A 61 -2.83 12.19 1.33
CA PHE A 61 -2.31 10.97 0.73
C PHE A 61 -1.84 11.28 -0.68
N TYR A 62 -0.59 10.93 -0.96
CA TYR A 62 0.09 11.26 -2.21
C TYR A 62 0.79 10.04 -2.80
N VAL A 63 0.95 10.05 -4.10
CA VAL A 63 1.99 9.25 -4.73
C VAL A 63 3.19 10.16 -4.96
N ALA A 64 4.30 9.85 -4.32
CA ALA A 64 5.58 10.49 -4.55
C ALA A 64 6.25 9.90 -5.79
N ILE A 65 6.81 10.73 -6.65
CA ILE A 65 7.42 10.33 -7.93
C ILE A 65 8.86 10.84 -7.94
N PHE A 66 9.79 9.91 -8.01
CA PHE A 66 11.21 10.18 -7.95
C PHE A 66 11.88 9.92 -9.29
N ASP A 67 12.70 10.86 -9.73
CA ASP A 67 13.68 10.65 -10.78
C ASP A 67 14.99 10.19 -10.12
N VAL A 68 15.20 8.87 -10.09
CA VAL A 68 16.33 8.29 -9.37
C VAL A 68 17.68 8.69 -9.96
N ASP A 69 17.76 9.01 -11.25
CA ASP A 69 18.99 9.45 -11.91
C ASP A 69 19.44 10.84 -11.43
N ARG A 70 18.54 11.60 -10.85
CA ARG A 70 18.83 12.89 -10.24
C ARG A 70 19.29 12.82 -8.79
N ILE A 71 19.20 11.64 -8.17
CA ILE A 71 19.68 11.41 -6.81
C ILE A 71 21.17 11.10 -6.89
N THR A 72 22.03 12.13 -6.79
CA THR A 72 23.46 12.04 -7.09
C THR A 72 24.34 12.12 -5.86
N ARG A 73 23.80 12.44 -4.68
CA ARG A 73 24.53 12.58 -3.41
C ARG A 73 23.62 12.30 -2.22
N PRO A 74 24.18 11.94 -1.05
CA PRO A 74 23.42 11.88 0.20
C PRO A 74 22.85 13.25 0.60
N ASP A 75 21.85 13.22 1.48
CA ASP A 75 21.21 14.41 2.07
C ASP A 75 20.63 15.42 1.06
N MET A 76 20.18 14.96 -0.10
CA MET A 76 19.44 15.81 -1.01
C MET A 76 18.09 16.19 -0.38
N ASP A 77 17.69 17.44 -0.58
CA ASP A 77 16.39 17.95 -0.15
C ASP A 77 15.38 17.73 -1.27
N ALA A 78 14.30 17.04 -1.01
CA ALA A 78 13.31 16.65 -2.02
C ALA A 78 12.71 17.86 -2.76
N GLU A 79 12.48 18.97 -2.04
CA GLU A 79 11.92 20.21 -2.59
C GLU A 79 12.97 21.06 -3.27
N LYS A 80 14.07 21.41 -2.59
CA LYS A 80 15.10 22.30 -3.11
C LYS A 80 15.87 21.71 -4.28
N ASP A 81 16.21 20.42 -4.20
CA ASP A 81 16.92 19.71 -5.27
C ASP A 81 15.97 19.22 -6.37
N ARG A 82 14.65 19.34 -6.16
CA ARG A 82 13.59 18.99 -7.13
C ARG A 82 13.71 17.55 -7.65
N VAL A 83 14.05 16.62 -6.77
CA VAL A 83 14.20 15.20 -7.11
C VAL A 83 12.90 14.41 -6.92
N MET A 84 11.90 15.00 -6.29
CA MET A 84 10.60 14.42 -6.04
C MET A 84 9.48 15.39 -6.44
N THR A 85 8.44 14.84 -7.06
CA THR A 85 7.13 15.48 -7.22
C THR A 85 6.07 14.58 -6.62
N THR A 86 4.87 15.10 -6.40
CA THR A 86 3.77 14.32 -5.82
C THR A 86 2.48 14.55 -6.57
N VAL A 87 1.60 13.53 -6.49
CA VAL A 87 0.23 13.57 -7.01
C VAL A 87 -0.73 13.20 -5.88
N TYR A 88 -1.74 14.03 -5.65
CA TYR A 88 -2.72 13.87 -4.57
C TYR A 88 -3.73 12.76 -4.88
N ILE A 89 -3.95 11.85 -3.94
CA ILE A 89 -4.89 10.73 -4.06
C ILE A 89 -6.20 11.08 -3.34
N ARG A 90 -7.05 11.84 -4.05
CA ARG A 90 -8.32 12.35 -3.52
C ARG A 90 -9.23 11.25 -2.97
N GLU A 91 -9.41 10.16 -3.72
CA GLU A 91 -10.32 9.06 -3.35
C GLU A 91 -9.99 8.47 -1.98
N ALA A 92 -8.70 8.27 -1.68
CA ALA A 92 -8.29 7.76 -0.37
C ALA A 92 -8.55 8.77 0.76
N VAL A 93 -8.35 10.05 0.49
CA VAL A 93 -8.64 11.13 1.47
C VAL A 93 -10.14 11.24 1.71
N ASP A 94 -10.94 11.16 0.67
CA ASP A 94 -12.41 11.23 0.77
C ASP A 94 -12.95 10.04 1.59
N ASP A 95 -12.41 8.83 1.39
CA ASP A 95 -12.78 7.65 2.20
C ASP A 95 -12.25 7.73 3.63
N TYR A 96 -11.08 8.31 3.84
CA TYR A 96 -10.52 8.51 5.18
C TYR A 96 -11.39 9.45 6.04
N PHE A 97 -11.95 10.50 5.46
CA PHE A 97 -12.82 11.43 6.17
C PHE A 97 -14.30 11.07 6.13
N ALA A 98 -14.69 10.11 5.32
CA ALA A 98 -16.08 9.66 5.25
C ALA A 98 -16.46 8.76 6.42
N THR A 99 -17.72 8.82 6.80
CA THR A 99 -18.35 7.88 7.75
C THR A 99 -19.09 6.77 7.01
N ALA A 100 -19.36 5.68 7.73
CA ALA A 100 -20.20 4.57 7.27
C ALA A 100 -21.07 4.07 8.42
N GLU A 101 -22.21 3.46 8.08
CA GLU A 101 -23.01 2.71 9.05
C GLU A 101 -22.50 1.28 9.14
N ASN A 102 -22.23 0.80 10.34
CA ASN A 102 -21.73 -0.54 10.56
C ASN A 102 -22.14 -1.11 11.93
N GLY A 103 -22.93 -2.19 11.91
CA GLY A 103 -23.49 -2.80 13.12
C GLY A 103 -24.42 -1.84 13.89
N GLY A 104 -25.17 -1.01 13.17
CA GLY A 104 -26.08 -0.01 13.75
C GLY A 104 -25.35 1.17 14.40
N ARG A 105 -24.09 1.40 14.07
CA ARG A 105 -23.28 2.54 14.57
C ARG A 105 -22.68 3.30 13.41
N THR A 106 -22.61 4.61 13.51
CA THR A 106 -21.80 5.42 12.62
C THR A 106 -20.34 5.26 12.98
N VAL A 107 -19.51 4.84 12.02
CA VAL A 107 -18.07 4.63 12.17
C VAL A 107 -17.32 5.57 11.23
N GLU A 108 -16.18 6.07 11.68
CA GLU A 108 -15.27 6.85 10.84
C GLU A 108 -14.50 5.95 9.87
N HIS A 109 -13.93 6.55 8.84
CA HIS A 109 -13.07 5.88 7.86
C HIS A 109 -13.81 4.81 7.06
N ARG A 110 -14.54 5.24 6.01
CA ARG A 110 -15.24 4.32 5.09
C ARG A 110 -14.30 3.23 4.57
N PHE A 111 -14.78 1.98 4.50
CA PHE A 111 -13.98 0.78 4.21
C PHE A 111 -12.83 0.52 5.21
N GLY A 112 -12.84 1.17 6.37
CA GLY A 112 -11.73 1.13 7.31
C GLY A 112 -10.46 1.83 6.81
N CYS A 113 -10.57 2.75 5.84
CA CYS A 113 -9.44 3.42 5.23
C CYS A 113 -8.54 4.09 6.28
N SER A 114 -7.30 3.66 6.40
CA SER A 114 -6.30 4.27 7.28
C SER A 114 -5.24 5.07 6.50
N GLY A 115 -5.43 5.26 5.22
CA GLY A 115 -4.50 5.88 4.29
C GLY A 115 -4.13 4.98 3.13
N ILE A 116 -2.91 5.11 2.62
CA ILE A 116 -2.39 4.32 1.50
C ILE A 116 -1.06 3.70 1.86
N ASP A 117 -0.75 2.51 1.29
CA ASP A 117 0.49 1.81 1.60
C ASP A 117 1.07 1.09 0.38
N GLY A 118 0.61 -0.12 0.04
CA GLY A 118 1.11 -0.90 -1.09
C GLY A 118 0.90 -0.21 -2.43
N VAL A 119 1.93 -0.19 -3.29
CA VAL A 119 1.82 0.31 -4.67
C VAL A 119 2.51 -0.62 -5.65
N THR A 120 1.96 -0.77 -6.86
CA THR A 120 2.60 -1.49 -7.95
C THR A 120 2.08 -1.03 -9.30
N PHE A 121 2.90 -1.17 -10.35
CA PHE A 121 2.41 -1.10 -11.73
C PHE A 121 2.05 -2.49 -12.22
N ALA A 122 0.90 -2.64 -12.84
CA ALA A 122 0.43 -3.89 -13.41
C ALA A 122 -0.57 -3.63 -14.54
N PRO A 123 -0.75 -4.56 -15.50
CA PRO A 123 -1.83 -4.52 -16.45
C PRO A 123 -3.20 -4.51 -15.74
N ARG A 124 -4.24 -4.09 -16.45
CA ARG A 124 -5.60 -4.18 -15.95
C ARG A 124 -5.97 -5.66 -15.69
N PHE A 125 -6.57 -5.93 -14.54
CA PHE A 125 -7.03 -7.26 -14.18
C PHE A 125 -7.94 -7.88 -15.25
N GLY A 126 -7.67 -9.13 -15.62
CA GLY A 126 -8.39 -9.86 -16.66
C GLY A 126 -7.97 -9.53 -18.09
N THR A 127 -6.93 -8.73 -18.29
CA THR A 127 -6.39 -8.41 -19.63
C THR A 127 -4.87 -8.52 -19.62
N LYS A 128 -4.32 -8.86 -20.76
CA LYS A 128 -2.87 -8.80 -21.02
C LYS A 128 -2.51 -7.69 -22.01
N GLU A 129 -3.53 -6.97 -22.50
CA GLU A 129 -3.39 -5.91 -23.48
C GLU A 129 -3.56 -4.55 -22.79
N GLY A 130 -2.94 -3.53 -23.37
CA GLY A 130 -2.95 -2.17 -22.85
C GLY A 130 -1.70 -1.83 -22.05
N GLY A 131 -1.65 -0.61 -21.54
CA GLY A 131 -0.58 -0.14 -20.65
C GLY A 131 -0.83 -0.57 -19.20
N ASP A 132 0.21 -0.40 -18.38
CA ASP A 132 0.10 -0.64 -16.96
C ASP A 132 -0.63 0.51 -16.26
N TYR A 133 -1.44 0.14 -15.27
CA TYR A 133 -2.04 1.04 -14.30
C TYR A 133 -1.17 1.08 -13.04
N LEU A 134 -1.11 2.24 -12.40
CA LEU A 134 -0.64 2.31 -11.02
C LEU A 134 -1.77 1.86 -10.08
N TYR A 135 -1.51 0.80 -9.35
CA TYR A 135 -2.38 0.35 -8.25
C TYR A 135 -1.89 0.91 -6.93
N VAL A 136 -2.79 1.54 -6.19
CA VAL A 136 -2.54 2.09 -4.85
C VAL A 136 -3.48 1.38 -3.88
N ALA A 137 -2.93 0.65 -2.93
CA ALA A 137 -3.71 -0.06 -1.92
C ALA A 137 -3.97 0.83 -0.70
N TYR A 138 -5.16 0.69 -0.11
CA TYR A 138 -5.45 1.32 1.15
C TYR A 138 -4.66 0.67 2.29
N GLY A 139 -4.21 1.49 3.24
CA GLY A 139 -4.11 1.05 4.61
C GLY A 139 -5.53 0.77 5.16
N VAL A 140 -5.69 -0.24 5.98
CA VAL A 140 -6.99 -0.62 6.55
C VAL A 140 -6.88 -0.79 8.05
N TYR A 141 -7.64 -0.03 8.84
CA TYR A 141 -7.71 -0.23 10.29
C TYR A 141 -8.24 -1.62 10.64
N GLY A 142 -7.51 -2.35 11.49
CA GLY A 142 -7.83 -3.72 11.89
C GLY A 142 -8.88 -3.82 13.00
N ASP A 143 -9.82 -2.88 13.10
CA ASP A 143 -10.89 -2.92 14.09
C ASP A 143 -11.71 -4.20 13.97
N THR A 144 -11.72 -4.99 15.05
CA THR A 144 -12.39 -6.29 15.09
C THR A 144 -13.89 -6.21 15.32
N LEU A 145 -14.40 -5.03 15.66
CA LEU A 145 -15.82 -4.79 15.87
C LEU A 145 -16.57 -4.36 14.60
N ARG A 146 -15.83 -4.00 13.53
CA ARG A 146 -16.38 -3.65 12.22
C ARG A 146 -16.49 -4.88 11.33
N THR A 147 -17.36 -4.82 10.37
CA THR A 147 -17.53 -5.87 9.33
C THR A 147 -17.30 -5.35 7.91
N ASP A 148 -17.22 -4.04 7.72
CA ASP A 148 -16.99 -3.36 6.44
C ASP A 148 -15.49 -3.14 6.11
N ASN A 149 -14.59 -3.67 6.93
CA ASN A 149 -13.14 -3.58 6.80
C ASN A 149 -12.46 -4.93 6.49
N ASP A 150 -13.20 -5.87 5.90
CA ASP A 150 -12.74 -7.23 5.59
C ASP A 150 -12.32 -7.41 4.12
N TYR A 151 -12.24 -6.29 3.40
CA TYR A 151 -11.71 -6.19 2.05
C TYR A 151 -10.46 -5.33 2.03
N GLN A 152 -9.49 -5.71 1.20
CA GLN A 152 -8.47 -4.77 0.75
C GLN A 152 -9.06 -3.93 -0.38
N VAL A 153 -8.70 -2.66 -0.44
CA VAL A 153 -9.14 -1.74 -1.49
C VAL A 153 -7.94 -1.33 -2.32
N LEU A 154 -8.07 -1.41 -3.65
CA LEU A 154 -7.05 -1.04 -4.61
C LEU A 154 -7.61 0.01 -5.56
N LEU A 155 -6.98 1.16 -5.62
CA LEU A 155 -7.29 2.20 -6.60
C LEU A 155 -6.38 2.01 -7.82
N ALA A 156 -6.94 1.98 -9.01
CA ALA A 156 -6.18 1.87 -10.25
C ALA A 156 -6.22 3.18 -11.03
N TYR A 157 -5.07 3.64 -11.50
CA TYR A 157 -4.90 4.89 -12.24
C TYR A 157 -4.10 4.68 -13.52
N ASP A 158 -4.59 5.16 -14.67
CA ASP A 158 -3.78 5.41 -15.86
C ASP A 158 -2.92 6.66 -15.61
N THR A 159 -1.62 6.49 -15.56
CA THR A 159 -0.70 7.58 -15.20
C THR A 159 -0.17 8.38 -16.39
N LYS A 160 -0.64 8.10 -17.62
CA LYS A 160 -0.14 8.76 -18.86
C LYS A 160 -0.18 10.28 -18.78
N ASP A 161 -1.25 10.83 -18.21
CA ASP A 161 -1.46 12.27 -18.09
C ASP A 161 -1.07 12.86 -16.73
N TRP A 162 -0.43 12.09 -15.86
CA TRP A 162 -0.16 12.50 -14.48
C TRP A 162 0.82 13.64 -14.38
N LYS A 163 1.66 13.86 -15.39
CA LYS A 163 2.59 15.00 -15.46
C LYS A 163 1.92 16.34 -15.19
N ARG A 164 0.67 16.51 -15.59
CA ARG A 164 -0.11 17.75 -15.36
C ARG A 164 -0.48 17.97 -13.89
N PHE A 165 -0.49 16.91 -13.08
CA PHE A 165 -0.81 16.96 -11.65
C PHE A 165 0.41 17.05 -10.76
N GLU A 166 1.58 16.67 -11.27
CA GLU A 166 2.81 16.63 -10.50
C GLU A 166 3.18 18.00 -9.96
N GLN A 167 3.36 18.12 -8.65
CA GLN A 167 3.81 19.34 -7.99
C GLN A 167 4.81 19.00 -6.88
N PRO A 168 5.73 19.91 -6.54
CA PRO A 168 6.49 19.81 -5.32
C PRO A 168 5.56 19.77 -4.10
N LEU A 169 5.96 19.08 -3.07
CA LEU A 169 5.23 19.01 -1.80
C LEU A 169 6.05 19.65 -0.70
N SER A 170 5.45 20.53 0.07
CA SER A 170 6.02 21.02 1.32
C SER A 170 5.01 20.94 2.46
N GLN A 171 5.48 20.74 3.69
CA GLN A 171 4.64 20.62 4.88
C GLN A 171 3.79 21.88 5.11
N GLY A 172 4.34 23.03 4.82
CA GLY A 172 3.63 24.31 4.97
C GLY A 172 2.67 24.65 3.82
N SER A 173 2.66 23.85 2.73
CA SER A 173 1.86 24.12 1.54
C SER A 173 1.47 22.83 0.83
N LEU A 174 0.59 22.07 1.47
CA LEU A 174 0.04 20.84 0.90
C LEU A 174 -0.87 21.18 -0.28
N HIS A 175 -0.54 20.64 -1.48
CA HIS A 175 -1.41 20.80 -2.63
C HIS A 175 -2.46 19.68 -2.72
N LYS A 176 -3.53 19.93 -3.49
CA LYS A 176 -4.57 18.96 -3.81
C LYS A 176 -4.63 18.63 -5.30
N SER A 177 -3.48 18.76 -6.00
CA SER A 177 -3.35 18.45 -7.41
C SER A 177 -3.27 16.96 -7.64
N GLY A 178 -4.27 16.41 -8.30
CA GLY A 178 -4.39 14.97 -8.57
C GLY A 178 -5.65 14.66 -9.39
N PRO A 179 -5.81 13.41 -9.84
CA PRO A 179 -7.01 12.99 -10.55
C PRO A 179 -8.26 13.14 -9.66
N ALA A 180 -9.39 13.43 -10.29
CA ALA A 180 -10.66 13.60 -9.60
C ALA A 180 -11.17 12.29 -8.97
N ALA A 181 -10.90 11.16 -9.64
CA ALA A 181 -11.25 9.80 -9.22
C ALA A 181 -10.25 8.80 -9.80
N PRO A 182 -10.16 7.58 -9.27
CA PRO A 182 -9.46 6.48 -9.92
C PRO A 182 -10.23 6.00 -11.16
N ASP A 183 -9.53 5.36 -12.09
CA ASP A 183 -10.18 4.69 -13.23
C ASP A 183 -10.98 3.47 -12.77
N HIS A 184 -10.47 2.76 -11.73
CA HIS A 184 -11.15 1.66 -11.08
C HIS A 184 -10.88 1.66 -9.58
N LYS A 185 -11.89 1.20 -8.81
CA LYS A 185 -11.79 0.92 -7.38
C LYS A 185 -12.16 -0.54 -7.14
N TYR A 186 -11.15 -1.33 -6.85
CA TYR A 186 -11.28 -2.77 -6.67
C TYR A 186 -11.31 -3.17 -5.21
N PHE A 187 -11.99 -4.28 -4.95
CA PHE A 187 -12.10 -4.90 -3.64
C PHE A 187 -11.56 -6.32 -3.69
N VAL A 188 -10.78 -6.72 -2.69
CA VAL A 188 -10.27 -8.08 -2.54
C VAL A 188 -10.68 -8.60 -1.18
N ARG A 189 -11.50 -9.67 -1.14
CA ARG A 189 -11.93 -10.25 0.12
C ARG A 189 -10.79 -11.07 0.73
N THR A 190 -10.16 -10.54 1.76
CA THR A 190 -9.07 -11.19 2.50
C THR A 190 -9.48 -11.57 3.93
N GLY A 191 -10.64 -11.12 4.37
CA GLY A 191 -10.96 -11.04 5.78
C GLY A 191 -10.15 -9.92 6.45
N ASN A 192 -10.14 -9.93 7.78
CA ASN A 192 -9.50 -8.90 8.58
C ASN A 192 -7.97 -8.89 8.42
N THR A 193 -7.41 -7.70 8.28
CA THR A 193 -5.96 -7.46 8.33
C THR A 193 -5.66 -6.30 9.27
N SER A 194 -4.41 -6.21 9.73
CA SER A 194 -3.93 -5.01 10.42
C SER A 194 -3.20 -4.14 9.41
N TRP A 195 -3.62 -2.89 9.26
CA TRP A 195 -3.01 -1.84 8.41
C TRP A 195 -3.11 -2.07 6.89
N GLY A 196 -3.86 -3.08 6.41
CA GLY A 196 -4.03 -3.33 4.97
C GLY A 196 -2.80 -3.90 4.26
N ILE A 197 -2.74 -3.72 2.94
CA ILE A 197 -1.62 -4.21 2.13
C ILE A 197 -0.41 -3.30 2.31
N GLN A 198 0.62 -3.84 2.95
CA GLN A 198 1.88 -3.14 3.20
C GLN A 198 2.81 -3.14 1.99
N ASN A 199 2.85 -4.25 1.27
CA ASN A 199 3.53 -4.39 0.00
C ASN A 199 2.60 -5.00 -1.03
N LEU A 200 2.55 -4.39 -2.19
CA LEU A 200 1.86 -4.89 -3.38
C LEU A 200 2.89 -5.01 -4.49
N ALA A 201 3.01 -6.19 -5.08
CA ALA A 201 4.05 -6.47 -6.07
C ALA A 201 3.49 -7.29 -7.24
N TYR A 202 3.54 -6.76 -8.45
CA TYR A 202 3.15 -7.47 -9.66
C TYR A 202 4.30 -8.30 -10.19
N ASP A 203 4.07 -9.59 -10.41
CA ASP A 203 5.02 -10.48 -11.06
C ASP A 203 4.62 -10.71 -12.53
N PRO A 204 5.36 -10.16 -13.50
CA PRO A 204 5.05 -10.34 -14.91
C PRO A 204 5.12 -11.80 -15.40
N ALA A 205 5.88 -12.65 -14.70
CA ALA A 205 6.01 -14.05 -15.10
C ALA A 205 4.75 -14.86 -14.81
N SER A 206 4.10 -14.64 -13.67
CA SER A 206 2.82 -15.27 -13.32
C SER A 206 1.60 -14.44 -13.76
N GLY A 207 1.77 -13.14 -13.98
CA GLY A 207 0.69 -12.20 -14.24
C GLY A 207 -0.15 -11.86 -13.01
N ASN A 208 0.32 -12.18 -11.80
CA ASN A 208 -0.42 -12.00 -10.55
C ASN A 208 0.17 -10.89 -9.69
N CYS A 209 -0.66 -10.35 -8.78
CA CYS A 209 -0.21 -9.40 -7.77
C CYS A 209 -0.09 -10.10 -6.40
N TYR A 210 1.08 -9.99 -5.79
CA TYR A 210 1.37 -10.49 -4.45
C TYR A 210 1.13 -9.37 -3.45
N ALA A 211 0.31 -9.65 -2.45
CA ALA A 211 -0.10 -8.70 -1.42
C ALA A 211 0.33 -9.19 -0.04
N ALA A 212 1.31 -8.55 0.56
CA ALA A 212 1.77 -8.85 1.90
C ALA A 212 1.11 -7.92 2.92
N VAL A 213 0.55 -8.50 3.99
CA VAL A 213 -0.21 -7.80 5.02
C VAL A 213 0.26 -8.19 6.43
N TYR A 214 -0.01 -7.36 7.41
CA TYR A 214 0.00 -7.81 8.80
C TYR A 214 -1.29 -8.57 9.12
N LYS A 215 -1.15 -9.70 9.80
CA LYS A 215 -2.27 -10.56 10.17
C LYS A 215 -3.36 -9.80 10.92
N GLY A 216 -4.59 -10.12 10.59
CA GLY A 216 -5.75 -9.70 11.35
C GLY A 216 -5.92 -10.45 12.68
N LYS A 217 -7.02 -10.14 13.37
CA LYS A 217 -7.32 -10.67 14.69
C LYS A 217 -8.74 -11.20 14.84
N LYS A 218 -9.57 -11.10 13.80
CA LYS A 218 -10.94 -11.64 13.84
C LYS A 218 -10.91 -13.16 13.76
N LEU A 219 -11.50 -13.82 14.73
CA LEU A 219 -11.43 -15.30 14.89
C LEU A 219 -12.17 -16.06 13.77
N GLN A 220 -13.14 -15.43 13.13
CA GLN A 220 -13.87 -16.05 12.01
C GLN A 220 -13.07 -16.11 10.70
N TYR A 221 -11.91 -15.48 10.62
CA TYR A 221 -11.09 -15.46 9.40
C TYR A 221 -9.77 -16.21 9.61
N PRO A 222 -9.17 -16.74 8.54
CA PRO A 222 -7.88 -17.45 8.63
C PRO A 222 -6.70 -16.52 8.98
N ASN A 223 -6.85 -15.21 8.79
CA ASN A 223 -5.83 -14.20 9.10
C ASN A 223 -4.46 -14.50 8.44
N TYR A 224 -4.45 -14.83 7.16
CA TYR A 224 -3.21 -15.03 6.41
C TYR A 224 -2.41 -13.73 6.32
N SER A 225 -1.11 -13.85 6.05
CA SER A 225 -0.19 -12.69 5.92
C SER A 225 0.27 -12.44 4.48
N LEU A 226 -0.07 -13.34 3.56
CA LEU A 226 0.24 -13.20 2.13
C LEU A 226 -0.96 -13.67 1.31
N PHE A 227 -1.34 -12.85 0.33
CA PHE A 227 -2.38 -13.13 -0.64
C PHE A 227 -1.83 -12.99 -2.05
N VAL A 228 -2.37 -13.74 -2.99
CA VAL A 228 -2.05 -13.61 -4.42
C VAL A 228 -3.32 -13.31 -5.17
N ILE A 229 -3.40 -12.13 -5.77
CA ILE A 229 -4.54 -11.67 -6.56
C ILE A 229 -4.34 -12.16 -7.99
N ASP A 230 -5.36 -12.81 -8.54
CA ASP A 230 -5.34 -13.41 -9.88
C ASP A 230 -5.44 -12.32 -10.95
N GLY A 231 -4.30 -12.00 -11.57
CA GLY A 231 -4.25 -10.98 -12.63
C GLY A 231 -4.92 -11.42 -13.93
N GLY A 232 -5.10 -12.72 -14.14
CA GLY A 232 -5.76 -13.27 -15.33
C GLY A 232 -7.28 -13.20 -15.30
N LYS A 233 -7.88 -12.89 -14.15
CA LYS A 233 -9.34 -12.79 -14.01
C LYS A 233 -9.82 -11.34 -13.95
N PRO A 234 -10.85 -10.98 -14.72
CA PRO A 234 -11.47 -9.66 -14.60
C PRO A 234 -12.21 -9.52 -13.26
N ALA A 235 -12.31 -8.30 -12.79
CA ALA A 235 -13.15 -7.98 -11.64
C ALA A 235 -14.63 -8.28 -11.95
N ARG A 236 -15.36 -8.67 -10.92
CA ARG A 236 -16.82 -8.89 -11.00
C ARG A 236 -17.54 -7.88 -10.14
N LYS A 237 -18.65 -7.35 -10.65
CA LYS A 237 -19.55 -6.54 -9.83
C LYS A 237 -20.31 -7.45 -8.88
N GLU A 238 -20.12 -7.23 -7.59
CA GLU A 238 -20.76 -8.02 -6.54
C GLU A 238 -21.20 -7.10 -5.39
N LEU A 239 -22.22 -7.53 -4.64
CA LEU A 239 -22.54 -6.91 -3.36
C LEU A 239 -21.45 -7.26 -2.34
N LEU A 240 -20.84 -6.25 -1.76
CA LEU A 240 -19.83 -6.42 -0.73
C LEU A 240 -20.48 -6.94 0.56
N GLN A 241 -19.82 -7.89 1.20
CA GLN A 241 -20.28 -8.48 2.47
C GLN A 241 -19.85 -7.61 3.66
N GLY A 242 -20.67 -7.60 4.70
CA GLY A 242 -20.35 -6.90 5.95
C GLY A 242 -20.75 -5.44 5.99
N PHE A 243 -21.48 -4.96 5.01
CA PHE A 243 -22.01 -3.60 4.93
C PHE A 243 -23.48 -3.56 5.34
N ASP A 244 -23.85 -2.63 6.21
CA ASP A 244 -25.25 -2.43 6.64
C ASP A 244 -26.12 -1.92 5.47
N THR A 245 -25.54 -1.10 4.61
CA THR A 245 -26.20 -0.64 3.38
C THR A 245 -25.69 -1.47 2.21
N PRO A 246 -26.57 -1.97 1.29
CA PRO A 246 -26.13 -2.68 0.10
C PRO A 246 -25.14 -1.86 -0.69
N THR A 247 -23.90 -2.32 -0.76
CA THR A 247 -22.78 -1.66 -1.42
C THR A 247 -22.25 -2.57 -2.52
N GLU A 248 -22.30 -2.12 -3.77
CA GLU A 248 -21.67 -2.83 -4.88
C GLU A 248 -20.22 -2.44 -5.03
N GLY A 249 -19.37 -3.41 -5.43
CA GLY A 249 -17.96 -3.19 -5.73
C GLY A 249 -17.48 -4.06 -6.89
N GLU A 250 -16.38 -3.65 -7.51
CA GLU A 250 -15.60 -4.45 -8.45
C GLU A 250 -14.68 -5.39 -7.66
N VAL A 251 -15.06 -6.66 -7.50
CA VAL A 251 -14.36 -7.64 -6.66
C VAL A 251 -13.36 -8.45 -7.49
N LEU A 252 -12.10 -8.46 -7.06
CA LEU A 252 -11.02 -9.26 -7.64
C LEU A 252 -10.97 -10.65 -6.98
N SER A 253 -10.50 -11.62 -7.75
CA SER A 253 -10.34 -12.99 -7.28
C SER A 253 -8.94 -13.21 -6.71
N LEU A 254 -8.86 -13.97 -5.62
CA LEU A 254 -7.60 -14.57 -5.19
C LEU A 254 -7.27 -15.80 -6.05
N VAL A 255 -5.99 -16.10 -6.23
CA VAL A 255 -5.54 -17.36 -6.82
C VAL A 255 -5.97 -18.50 -5.90
N PRO A 256 -6.68 -19.54 -6.41
CA PRO A 256 -7.18 -20.65 -5.58
C PRO A 256 -6.06 -21.64 -5.23
N ALA A 257 -5.09 -21.18 -4.45
CA ALA A 257 -3.92 -21.94 -4.02
C ALA A 257 -3.52 -21.58 -2.58
N GLY A 258 -2.58 -22.31 -2.02
CA GLY A 258 -2.17 -22.17 -0.63
C GLY A 258 -3.19 -22.80 0.32
N LYS A 259 -3.36 -22.20 1.48
CA LYS A 259 -4.39 -22.56 2.46
C LYS A 259 -5.71 -21.87 2.09
N SER A 260 -6.83 -22.49 2.49
CA SER A 260 -8.14 -21.88 2.26
C SER A 260 -9.07 -22.07 3.44
N ALA A 261 -9.83 -21.03 3.76
CA ALA A 261 -10.96 -21.05 4.67
C ALA A 261 -11.99 -20.00 4.23
N ASP A 262 -13.27 -20.33 4.28
CA ASP A 262 -14.39 -19.44 3.92
C ASP A 262 -14.26 -18.78 2.53
N GLY A 263 -13.67 -19.51 1.56
CA GLY A 263 -13.42 -19.01 0.22
C GLY A 263 -12.27 -18.01 0.11
N ILE A 264 -11.53 -17.77 1.20
CA ILE A 264 -10.34 -16.95 1.24
C ILE A 264 -9.12 -17.86 1.09
N TYR A 265 -8.30 -17.58 0.07
CA TYR A 265 -7.06 -18.29 -0.21
C TYR A 265 -5.86 -17.43 0.17
N GLY A 266 -4.82 -18.03 0.76
CA GLY A 266 -3.63 -17.29 1.16
C GLY A 266 -2.60 -18.16 1.86
N TRP A 267 -1.57 -17.53 2.36
CA TRP A 267 -0.44 -18.19 3.02
C TRP A 267 -0.04 -17.48 4.30
N ASP A 268 0.55 -18.26 5.19
CA ASP A 268 1.29 -17.75 6.33
C ASP A 268 2.75 -17.56 5.91
N PHE A 269 3.17 -16.33 5.73
CA PHE A 269 4.54 -15.99 5.41
C PHE A 269 5.04 -14.86 6.32
N LYS A 270 6.16 -15.08 6.97
CA LYS A 270 6.67 -14.18 8.02
C LYS A 270 7.14 -12.83 7.46
N TRP A 271 7.59 -12.81 6.21
CA TRP A 271 8.25 -11.67 5.59
C TRP A 271 7.38 -11.05 4.49
N GLY A 272 7.90 -10.05 3.80
CA GLY A 272 7.23 -9.44 2.65
C GLY A 272 6.54 -8.11 2.94
N THR A 273 6.12 -7.84 4.19
CA THR A 273 5.46 -6.58 4.55
C THR A 273 6.37 -5.34 4.43
N THR A 274 7.68 -5.53 4.44
CA THR A 274 8.66 -4.44 4.39
C THR A 274 9.51 -4.44 3.13
N GLY A 275 9.33 -5.42 2.26
CA GLY A 275 9.98 -5.50 0.96
C GLY A 275 9.69 -6.83 0.30
N LEU A 276 9.06 -6.77 -0.86
CA LEU A 276 8.70 -7.90 -1.72
C LEU A 276 8.85 -7.45 -3.16
N CYS A 277 9.91 -7.88 -3.82
CA CYS A 277 10.25 -7.44 -5.18
C CYS A 277 10.39 -8.65 -6.12
N PRO A 278 9.47 -8.85 -7.07
CA PRO A 278 9.58 -9.88 -8.09
C PRO A 278 10.74 -9.58 -9.05
N LEU A 279 11.50 -10.62 -9.38
CA LEU A 279 12.61 -10.56 -10.34
C LEU A 279 12.30 -11.29 -11.66
N GLY A 280 11.10 -11.90 -11.73
CA GLY A 280 10.71 -12.81 -12.81
C GLY A 280 11.18 -14.24 -12.56
N GLY A 281 10.63 -15.18 -13.36
CA GLY A 281 10.96 -16.60 -13.24
C GLY A 281 10.63 -17.25 -11.89
N GLY A 282 9.77 -16.61 -11.11
CA GLY A 282 9.40 -17.05 -9.75
C GLY A 282 10.41 -16.68 -8.68
N TYR A 283 11.38 -15.81 -8.97
CA TYR A 283 12.34 -15.32 -7.98
C TYR A 283 11.93 -13.96 -7.42
N PHE A 284 12.25 -13.75 -6.14
CA PHE A 284 11.90 -12.54 -5.40
C PHE A 284 13.03 -12.10 -4.48
N TYR A 285 13.31 -10.81 -4.44
CA TYR A 285 14.00 -10.24 -3.30
C TYR A 285 12.99 -9.92 -2.20
N ILE A 286 13.25 -10.43 -1.01
CA ILE A 286 12.38 -10.24 0.16
C ILE A 286 13.21 -9.73 1.33
N SER A 287 12.74 -8.66 1.98
CA SER A 287 13.40 -8.14 3.15
C SER A 287 13.00 -8.88 4.42
N GLN A 288 14.03 -9.24 5.19
CA GLN A 288 13.92 -9.81 6.53
C GLN A 288 14.29 -8.72 7.55
N ASN A 289 13.31 -8.19 8.22
CA ASN A 289 13.53 -7.13 9.20
C ASN A 289 13.80 -7.69 10.58
N ALA A 290 14.73 -7.04 11.28
CA ALA A 290 15.03 -7.32 12.67
C ALA A 290 15.12 -6.01 13.46
N ARG A 291 14.89 -6.08 14.76
CA ARG A 291 15.10 -4.99 15.70
C ARG A 291 15.95 -5.48 16.86
N SER A 292 17.08 -4.83 17.10
CA SER A 292 17.91 -5.12 18.26
C SER A 292 17.12 -4.86 19.55
N LYS A 293 17.16 -5.82 20.48
CA LYS A 293 16.55 -5.65 21.80
C LYS A 293 17.30 -4.65 22.66
N GLU A 294 18.62 -4.52 22.46
CA GLU A 294 19.51 -3.66 23.25
C GLU A 294 19.51 -2.22 22.71
N THR A 295 19.87 -2.05 21.45
CA THR A 295 20.05 -0.72 20.85
C THR A 295 18.78 -0.15 20.26
N LYS A 296 17.71 -0.96 20.16
CA LYS A 296 16.45 -0.62 19.45
C LYS A 296 16.63 -0.31 17.95
N GLN A 297 17.83 -0.44 17.41
CA GLN A 297 18.11 -0.25 16.00
C GLN A 297 17.34 -1.25 15.17
N GLN A 298 16.81 -0.79 14.07
CA GLN A 298 16.20 -1.62 13.04
C GLN A 298 17.24 -1.97 11.99
N SER A 299 17.17 -3.19 11.49
CA SER A 299 17.99 -3.68 10.39
C SER A 299 17.13 -4.45 9.42
N SER A 300 17.55 -4.50 8.17
CA SER A 300 16.91 -5.33 7.14
C SER A 300 17.98 -6.07 6.36
N THR A 301 17.73 -7.35 6.10
CA THR A 301 18.56 -8.17 5.21
C THR A 301 17.72 -8.58 4.02
N VAL A 302 18.14 -8.19 2.83
CA VAL A 302 17.48 -8.63 1.59
C VAL A 302 17.98 -10.01 1.22
N ARG A 303 17.07 -10.95 0.97
CA ARG A 303 17.36 -12.33 0.62
C ARG A 303 16.68 -12.71 -0.69
N LEU A 304 17.31 -13.59 -1.44
CA LEU A 304 16.73 -14.19 -2.64
C LEU A 304 15.86 -15.38 -2.26
N TYR A 305 14.64 -15.36 -2.72
CA TYR A 305 13.65 -16.42 -2.53
C TYR A 305 13.13 -16.91 -3.88
N ARG A 306 12.70 -18.15 -3.91
CA ARG A 306 11.95 -18.73 -5.02
C ARG A 306 10.52 -19.01 -4.58
N TRP A 307 9.56 -18.55 -5.36
CA TRP A 307 8.14 -18.86 -5.16
C TRP A 307 7.90 -20.33 -5.47
N THR A 308 7.29 -21.05 -4.56
CA THR A 308 6.89 -22.47 -4.68
C THR A 308 5.39 -22.62 -4.81
N GLY A 309 4.61 -21.69 -4.19
CA GLY A 309 3.16 -21.80 -4.04
C GLY A 309 2.72 -22.89 -3.07
N ASP A 310 3.64 -23.58 -2.41
CA ASP A 310 3.33 -24.59 -1.40
C ASP A 310 2.55 -23.97 -0.22
N ALA A 311 1.57 -24.70 0.30
CA ALA A 311 0.67 -24.18 1.31
C ALA A 311 1.37 -23.83 2.64
N ASP A 312 2.42 -24.55 3.00
CA ASP A 312 3.16 -24.36 4.24
C ASP A 312 4.48 -23.61 4.07
N ALA A 313 5.03 -23.63 2.86
CA ALA A 313 6.30 -22.99 2.54
C ALA A 313 6.23 -22.26 1.18
N PRO A 314 5.45 -21.16 1.06
CA PRO A 314 5.19 -20.48 -0.22
C PRO A 314 6.44 -19.92 -0.89
N PHE A 315 7.48 -19.64 -0.12
CA PHE A 315 8.78 -19.20 -0.59
C PHE A 315 9.89 -20.06 -0.01
N GLN A 316 10.79 -20.49 -0.86
CA GLN A 316 12.02 -21.18 -0.49
C GLN A 316 13.19 -20.20 -0.54
N LEU A 317 13.95 -20.09 0.54
CA LEU A 317 15.20 -19.31 0.56
C LEU A 317 16.21 -19.95 -0.39
N VAL A 318 16.78 -19.13 -1.26
CA VAL A 318 17.83 -19.57 -2.21
C VAL A 318 19.21 -19.19 -1.66
N GLU A 319 19.34 -17.98 -1.14
CA GLU A 319 20.56 -17.44 -0.51
C GLU A 319 20.21 -16.40 0.57
#